data_ffe12289ce41846dfd00c8999aedf486
#
_entry.id   ffe12289ce41846dfd00c8999aedf486
#
_cell.length_a   1.000
_cell.length_b   1.000
_cell.length_c   1.000
_cell.angle_alpha   90.00
_cell.angle_beta   90.00
_cell.angle_gamma   90.00
#
_symmetry.space_group_name_H-M   'P 1'
#
loop_
_entity.id
_entity.type
_entity.pdbx_description
1 polymer ?
#
loop_
_entity_poly.entity_id
_entity_poly.type
_entity_poly.pdbx_seq_one_letter_code
_entity_poly.pdbx_strand_id
1 'polypeptide(L)'
;MIMIKAIIRPEKVGIVLSELCDAGFPAVTKLDVVGRGKQRGVKVGDVYYDELPKEMLMLVVNDEDKDDVVKIIIRSSKTGVKGAFGDGKIFVSKVDEAYTISSGNSGL
;
A
#
# COMPACT_ATOMS: atom_id res chain seq x y z
N MET A 1 -10.69 -14.08 -3.84
CA MET A 1 -9.44 -13.30 -3.95
C MET A 1 -9.72 -11.82 -3.78
N ILE A 2 -8.85 -11.14 -3.09
CA ILE A 2 -8.97 -9.71 -2.79
C ILE A 2 -7.72 -8.99 -3.25
N MET A 3 -7.88 -7.90 -3.98
CA MET A 3 -6.81 -6.98 -4.34
C MET A 3 -6.71 -5.90 -3.27
N ILE A 4 -5.50 -5.69 -2.77
CA ILE A 4 -5.21 -4.61 -1.83
C ILE A 4 -4.19 -3.70 -2.49
N LYS A 5 -4.55 -2.43 -2.61
CA LYS A 5 -3.66 -1.37 -3.10
C LYS A 5 -3.50 -0.36 -1.98
N ALA A 6 -2.26 -0.14 -1.57
CA ALA A 6 -1.95 0.79 -0.50
C ALA A 6 -1.00 1.86 -1.01
N ILE A 7 -1.43 3.11 -0.97
CA ILE A 7 -0.58 4.25 -1.30
C ILE A 7 -0.04 4.78 0.01
N ILE A 8 1.27 4.72 0.19
CA ILE A 8 1.93 5.00 1.47
C ILE A 8 3.12 5.96 1.27
N ARG A 9 3.66 6.44 2.38
CA ARG A 9 4.88 7.25 2.35
C ARG A 9 6.06 6.38 1.90
N PRO A 10 6.96 6.91 1.05
CA PRO A 10 8.12 6.14 0.59
C PRO A 10 8.99 5.61 1.73
N GLU A 11 9.17 6.39 2.79
CA GLU A 11 9.99 6.01 3.95
C GLU A 11 9.40 4.87 4.77
N LYS A 12 8.12 4.53 4.55
CA LYS A 12 7.45 3.43 5.26
C LYS A 12 7.50 2.10 4.51
N VAL A 13 7.90 2.11 3.25
CA VAL A 13 7.86 0.91 2.40
C VAL A 13 8.65 -0.25 3.02
N GLY A 14 9.87 0.02 3.48
CA GLY A 14 10.72 -1.02 4.05
C GLY A 14 10.06 -1.75 5.22
N ILE A 15 9.50 -1.01 6.17
CA ILE A 15 8.86 -1.62 7.33
C ILE A 15 7.58 -2.35 6.96
N VAL A 16 6.79 -1.80 6.04
CA VAL A 16 5.55 -2.45 5.60
C VAL A 16 5.85 -3.78 4.91
N LEU A 17 6.81 -3.80 3.99
CA LEU A 17 7.21 -5.03 3.29
C LEU A 17 7.75 -6.08 4.27
N SER A 18 8.55 -5.67 5.24
CA SER A 18 9.10 -6.56 6.26
C SER A 18 7.99 -7.18 7.13
N GLU A 19 7.06 -6.35 7.59
CA GLU A 19 5.94 -6.82 8.41
C GLU A 19 5.02 -7.77 7.63
N LEU A 20 4.76 -7.47 6.37
CA LEU A 20 3.96 -8.35 5.51
C LEU A 20 4.67 -9.69 5.28
N CYS A 21 5.98 -9.66 5.01
CA CYS A 21 6.76 -10.86 4.81
C CYS A 21 6.75 -11.75 6.05
N ASP A 22 6.97 -11.16 7.23
CA ASP A 22 6.97 -11.88 8.50
C ASP A 22 5.62 -12.53 8.81
N ALA A 23 4.54 -11.92 8.33
CA ALA A 23 3.18 -12.45 8.52
C ALA A 23 2.78 -13.50 7.46
N GLY A 24 3.66 -13.80 6.51
CA GLY A 24 3.40 -14.80 5.48
C GLY A 24 2.89 -14.23 4.15
N PHE A 25 3.04 -12.92 3.93
CA PHE A 25 2.62 -12.24 2.70
C PHE A 25 3.79 -11.58 1.97
N PRO A 26 4.74 -12.37 1.42
CA PRO A 26 5.95 -11.82 0.79
C PRO A 26 5.72 -11.29 -0.63
N ALA A 27 4.67 -11.72 -1.31
CA ALA A 27 4.45 -11.41 -2.72
C ALA A 27 3.73 -10.06 -2.85
N VAL A 28 4.49 -9.01 -3.10
CA VAL A 28 3.97 -7.64 -3.21
C VAL A 28 4.61 -6.96 -4.42
N THR A 29 3.80 -6.28 -5.22
CA THR A 29 4.27 -5.44 -6.33
C THR A 29 4.32 -4.00 -5.84
N LYS A 30 5.40 -3.31 -6.17
CA LYS A 30 5.64 -1.94 -5.75
C LYS A 30 5.75 -1.03 -6.97
N LEU A 31 5.09 0.14 -6.93
CA LEU A 31 5.18 1.16 -7.95
C LEU A 31 5.42 2.54 -7.33
N ASP A 32 6.27 3.32 -7.98
CA ASP A 32 6.43 4.72 -7.64
C ASP A 32 5.26 5.50 -8.19
N VAL A 33 4.63 6.32 -7.36
CA VAL A 33 3.50 7.15 -7.77
C VAL A 33 3.66 8.55 -7.22
N VAL A 34 2.91 9.49 -7.78
CA VAL A 34 2.87 10.86 -7.28
C VAL A 34 1.45 11.14 -6.85
N GLY A 35 1.29 11.66 -5.63
CA GLY A 35 0.00 11.89 -5.05
C GLY A 35 -0.21 13.33 -4.61
N ARG A 36 -1.48 13.73 -4.58
CA ARG A 36 -1.92 14.99 -4.02
C ARG A 36 -3.08 14.70 -3.07
N GLY A 37 -2.90 15.09 -1.81
CA GLY A 37 -3.90 14.84 -0.80
C GLY A 37 -4.92 15.97 -0.68
N LYS A 38 -5.74 15.90 0.36
CA LYS A 38 -6.73 16.93 0.68
C LYS A 38 -6.08 18.23 1.14
N GLN A 39 -4.88 18.17 1.68
CA GLN A 39 -4.11 19.35 2.03
C GLN A 39 -3.53 19.98 0.78
N ARG A 40 -3.61 21.29 0.70
CA ARG A 40 -2.92 22.04 -0.34
C ARG A 40 -1.45 22.10 -0.01
N GLY A 41 -0.64 21.58 -0.91
CA GLY A 41 0.79 21.81 -0.99
C GLY A 41 1.59 21.67 0.30
N VAL A 42 2.85 21.40 0.15
CA VAL A 42 3.83 21.48 1.24
C VAL A 42 4.71 22.68 0.93
N LYS A 43 4.74 23.64 1.85
CA LYS A 43 5.57 24.82 1.70
C LYS A 43 6.99 24.54 2.20
N VAL A 44 7.96 24.73 1.32
CA VAL A 44 9.38 24.71 1.69
C VAL A 44 9.97 26.06 1.27
N GLY A 45 10.27 26.92 2.25
CA GLY A 45 10.63 28.29 1.98
C GLY A 45 9.48 29.03 1.31
N ASP A 46 9.69 29.55 0.11
CA ASP A 46 8.68 30.25 -0.69
C ASP A 46 8.05 29.37 -1.77
N VAL A 47 8.38 28.07 -1.79
CA VAL A 47 7.91 27.11 -2.80
C VAL A 47 6.86 26.19 -2.21
N TYR A 48 5.74 26.02 -2.94
CA TYR A 48 4.68 25.07 -2.59
C TYR A 48 4.78 23.84 -3.47
N TYR A 49 4.75 22.67 -2.85
CA TYR A 49 4.72 21.39 -3.55
C TYR A 49 3.32 20.80 -3.47
N ASP A 50 2.58 20.82 -4.57
CA ASP A 50 1.24 20.25 -4.64
C ASP A 50 1.27 18.74 -4.78
N GLU A 51 2.34 18.21 -5.38
CA GLU A 51 2.50 16.79 -5.64
C GLU A 51 3.67 16.23 -4.85
N LEU A 52 3.45 15.09 -4.19
CA LEU A 52 4.46 14.44 -3.37
C LEU A 52 4.67 13.01 -3.85
N PRO A 53 5.93 12.53 -3.83
CA PRO A 53 6.20 11.14 -4.14
C PRO A 53 5.56 10.22 -3.10
N LYS A 54 4.94 9.16 -3.58
CA LYS A 54 4.36 8.08 -2.78
C LYS A 54 4.75 6.76 -3.40
N GLU A 55 4.50 5.69 -2.68
CA GLU A 55 4.66 4.34 -3.20
C GLU A 55 3.33 3.63 -3.14
N MET A 56 3.01 2.88 -4.20
CA MET A 56 1.85 2.00 -4.19
C MET A 56 2.30 0.57 -4.02
N LEU A 57 1.78 -0.09 -3.01
CA LEU A 57 1.96 -1.52 -2.81
C LEU A 57 0.69 -2.23 -3.27
N MET A 58 0.86 -3.29 -4.04
CA MET A 58 -0.26 -4.05 -4.58
C MET A 58 -0.04 -5.52 -4.34
N LEU A 59 -1.03 -6.17 -3.74
CA LEU A 59 -1.00 -7.61 -3.53
C LEU A 59 -2.41 -8.18 -3.60
N VAL A 60 -2.49 -9.47 -3.94
CA VAL A 60 -3.73 -10.22 -3.97
C VAL A 60 -3.63 -11.31 -2.93
N VAL A 61 -4.64 -11.42 -2.10
CA VAL A 61 -4.68 -12.41 -1.02
C VAL A 61 -6.02 -13.15 -1.03
N ASN A 62 -6.09 -14.23 -0.28
CA ASN A 62 -7.34 -14.93 -0.06
C ASN A 62 -8.29 -14.06 0.79
N ASP A 63 -9.58 -14.28 0.65
CA ASP A 63 -10.61 -13.48 1.35
C ASP A 63 -10.37 -13.46 2.86
N GLU A 64 -10.03 -14.60 3.44
CA GLU A 64 -9.80 -14.74 4.89
C GLU A 64 -8.57 -13.99 5.40
N ASP A 65 -7.64 -13.62 4.53
CA ASP A 65 -6.41 -12.93 4.92
C ASP A 65 -6.52 -11.41 4.81
N LYS A 66 -7.56 -10.91 4.20
CA LYS A 66 -7.70 -9.48 3.89
C LYS A 66 -7.62 -8.59 5.13
N ASP A 67 -8.32 -8.93 6.20
CA ASP A 67 -8.34 -8.09 7.40
C ASP A 67 -6.96 -8.03 8.07
N ASP A 68 -6.24 -9.14 8.10
CA ASP A 68 -4.89 -9.20 8.67
C ASP A 68 -3.93 -8.30 7.88
N VAL A 69 -3.99 -8.40 6.55
CA VAL A 69 -3.13 -7.59 5.68
C VAL A 69 -3.41 -6.11 5.85
N VAL A 70 -4.69 -5.71 5.86
CA VAL A 70 -5.08 -4.32 6.05
C VAL A 70 -4.58 -3.79 7.40
N LYS A 71 -4.74 -4.56 8.48
CA LYS A 71 -4.26 -4.17 9.81
C LYS A 71 -2.74 -3.98 9.85
N ILE A 72 -2.00 -4.89 9.21
CA ILE A 72 -0.54 -4.80 9.14
C ILE A 72 -0.12 -3.51 8.43
N ILE A 73 -0.73 -3.22 7.29
CA ILE A 73 -0.39 -2.03 6.50
C ILE A 73 -0.73 -0.75 7.29
N ILE A 74 -1.88 -0.69 7.91
CA ILE A 74 -2.27 0.48 8.73
C ILE A 74 -1.26 0.71 9.85
N ARG A 75 -0.98 -0.33 10.63
CA ARG A 75 -0.08 -0.25 11.78
C ARG A 75 1.32 0.19 11.37
N SER A 76 1.86 -0.38 10.32
CA SER A 76 3.23 -0.11 9.89
C SER A 76 3.40 1.16 9.05
N SER A 77 2.32 1.66 8.44
CA SER A 77 2.36 2.90 7.64
C SER A 77 2.07 4.16 8.44
N LYS A 78 1.44 4.00 9.59
CA LYS A 78 0.95 5.12 10.40
C LYS A 78 2.09 5.92 11.02
N THR A 79 2.01 7.23 10.95
CA THR A 79 2.96 8.13 11.60
C THR A 79 2.52 8.36 13.05
N GLY A 80 3.32 7.91 14.00
CA GLY A 80 3.01 8.00 15.42
C GLY A 80 1.77 7.18 15.80
N VAL A 81 1.26 7.41 17.01
CA VAL A 81 0.10 6.65 17.52
C VAL A 81 -1.19 7.06 16.84
N LYS A 82 -1.37 8.36 16.59
CA LYS A 82 -2.61 8.92 16.05
C LYS A 82 -2.63 8.98 14.52
N GLY A 83 -1.50 8.78 13.88
CA GLY A 83 -1.36 9.01 12.45
C GLY A 83 -1.25 10.47 12.11
N ALA A 84 -1.03 10.76 10.84
CA ALA A 84 -0.91 12.11 10.32
C ALA A 84 -1.46 12.19 8.90
N PHE A 85 -1.85 13.38 8.48
CA PHE A 85 -2.23 13.61 7.08
C PHE A 85 -1.07 13.23 6.16
N GLY A 86 -1.38 12.54 5.08
CA GLY A 86 -0.37 12.05 4.14
C GLY A 86 0.15 10.65 4.43
N ASP A 87 -0.33 9.97 5.48
CA ASP A 87 0.04 8.58 5.76
C ASP A 87 -0.37 7.63 4.64
N GLY A 88 -1.42 7.96 3.92
CA GLY A 88 -1.84 7.21 2.76
C GLY A 88 -3.24 6.65 2.84
N LYS A 89 -3.54 5.74 1.91
CA LYS A 89 -4.87 5.17 1.78
C LYS A 89 -4.78 3.74 1.25
N ILE A 90 -5.69 2.91 1.70
CA ILE A 90 -5.79 1.52 1.26
C ILE A 90 -7.10 1.34 0.51
N PHE A 91 -7.01 0.74 -0.68
CA PHE A 91 -8.16 0.38 -1.49
C PHE A 91 -8.27 -1.13 -1.55
N VAL A 92 -9.46 -1.64 -1.35
CA VAL A 92 -9.75 -3.08 -1.35
C VAL A 92 -10.81 -3.36 -2.40
N SER A 93 -10.55 -4.34 -3.25
CA SER A 93 -11.50 -4.74 -4.28
C SER A 93 -11.46 -6.25 -4.49
N LYS A 94 -12.54 -6.79 -5.04
CA LYS A 94 -12.60 -8.21 -5.41
C LYS A 94 -11.82 -8.45 -6.69
N VAL A 95 -11.17 -9.61 -6.77
CA VAL A 95 -10.53 -10.11 -7.98
C VAL A 95 -11.32 -11.32 -8.46
N ASP A 96 -11.89 -11.22 -9.65
CA ASP A 96 -12.70 -12.30 -10.22
C ASP A 96 -11.83 -13.49 -10.60
N GLU A 97 -10.71 -13.22 -11.28
CA GLU A 97 -9.81 -14.25 -11.76
C GLU A 97 -8.36 -13.78 -11.70
N ALA A 98 -7.45 -14.71 -11.43
CA ALA A 98 -6.03 -14.50 -11.50
C ALA A 98 -5.39 -15.72 -12.15
N TYR A 99 -4.39 -15.49 -13.00
CA TYR A 99 -3.67 -16.56 -13.70
C TYR A 99 -2.17 -16.40 -13.50
N THR A 100 -1.49 -17.50 -13.21
CA THR A 100 -0.03 -17.53 -13.17
C THR A 100 0.48 -17.70 -14.60
N ILE A 101 1.27 -16.75 -15.08
CA ILE A 101 1.73 -16.74 -16.48
C ILE A 101 2.54 -17.99 -16.81
N SER A 102 3.45 -18.39 -15.92
CA SER A 102 4.35 -19.53 -16.19
C SER A 102 3.61 -20.86 -16.37
N SER A 103 2.55 -21.09 -15.62
CA SER A 103 1.80 -22.33 -15.67
C SER A 103 0.51 -22.25 -16.49
N GLY A 104 -0.01 -21.02 -16.67
CA GLY A 104 -1.33 -20.79 -17.24
C GLY A 104 -2.48 -21.20 -16.32
N ASN A 105 -2.18 -21.58 -15.09
CA ASN A 105 -3.21 -22.04 -14.13
C ASN A 105 -3.88 -20.84 -13.45
N SER A 106 -5.19 -20.98 -13.19
CA SER A 106 -5.95 -20.00 -12.42
C SER A 106 -5.70 -20.18 -10.93
N GLY A 107 -5.91 -19.08 -10.18
CA GLY A 107 -5.73 -19.03 -8.74
C GLY A 107 -4.44 -18.31 -8.35
N LEU A 108 -4.23 -18.22 -7.07
CA LEU A 108 -3.04 -17.57 -6.51
C LEU A 108 -1.83 -18.49 -6.48
#